data_90b4b28b4fc41eb710d634cbc4b25538
#
_entry.id   90b4b28b4fc41eb710d634cbc4b25538
#
_cell.length_a   1.000
_cell.length_b   1.000
_cell.length_c   1.000
_cell.angle_alpha   90.00
_cell.angle_beta   90.00
_cell.angle_gamma   90.00
#
_symmetry.space_group_name_H-M   'P 1'
#
loop_
_entity.id
_entity.type
_entity.pdbx_description
1 polymer ?
#
loop_
_entity_poly.entity_id
_entity_poly.type
_entity_poly.pdbx_seq_one_letter_code
_entity_poly.pdbx_strand_id
1 'polypeptide(L)'
;MDDLTIEILTDDADYDLQRFDCGEEALNLFLTTHLVRQHRNKILRAYILCRNTPERQVLGYYTLSGSCFERAALPSKSKQKKIPYKNIPSVTLGRLAIDRSLQGQGWGATLVAHAMKVVWSASLAVGIHGLFVEALNEKAHTFCQSLGFIPLVGENENALFFPTKSIELLFTPDD
;
A
#
# COMPACT_ATOMS: atom_id res chain seq x y z
N MET A 1 -7.88 -18.83 18.29
CA MET A 1 -7.07 -18.07 17.33
C MET A 1 -7.99 -17.38 16.33
N ASP A 2 -7.83 -16.09 16.20
CA ASP A 2 -8.60 -15.35 15.21
C ASP A 2 -8.10 -15.71 13.82
N ASP A 3 -9.01 -16.14 12.98
CA ASP A 3 -8.71 -16.43 11.59
C ASP A 3 -8.83 -15.13 10.78
N LEU A 4 -7.70 -14.51 10.49
CA LEU A 4 -7.63 -13.26 9.76
C LEU A 4 -7.20 -13.52 8.31
N THR A 5 -7.86 -12.85 7.38
CA THR A 5 -7.54 -12.92 5.96
C THR A 5 -7.33 -11.54 5.38
N ILE A 6 -6.43 -11.45 4.39
CA ILE A 6 -6.26 -10.23 3.58
C ILE A 6 -6.85 -10.54 2.21
N GLU A 7 -7.82 -9.74 1.80
CA GLU A 7 -8.53 -9.97 0.55
C GLU A 7 -8.87 -8.66 -0.15
N ILE A 8 -9.03 -8.72 -1.47
CA ILE A 8 -9.55 -7.57 -2.20
C ILE A 8 -11.02 -7.38 -1.81
N LEU A 9 -11.42 -6.12 -1.67
CA LEU A 9 -12.81 -5.79 -1.34
C LEU A 9 -13.75 -6.38 -2.40
N THR A 10 -14.72 -7.17 -1.97
CA THR A 10 -15.71 -7.77 -2.87
C THR A 10 -17.06 -7.07 -2.73
N ASP A 11 -17.76 -6.90 -3.87
CA ASP A 11 -19.04 -6.18 -3.88
C ASP A 11 -20.15 -6.96 -3.19
N ASP A 12 -20.02 -8.29 -3.13
CA ASP A 12 -21.05 -9.18 -2.58
C ASP A 12 -20.95 -9.38 -1.07
N ALA A 13 -19.84 -8.94 -0.45
CA ALA A 13 -19.61 -9.17 0.95
C ALA A 13 -20.16 -8.01 1.79
N ASP A 14 -20.78 -8.37 2.91
CA ASP A 14 -21.31 -7.42 3.86
C ASP A 14 -20.29 -7.27 5.00
N TYR A 15 -19.41 -6.28 4.89
CA TYR A 15 -18.34 -6.06 5.85
C TYR A 15 -18.80 -5.17 7.00
N ASP A 16 -18.35 -5.49 8.21
CA ASP A 16 -18.52 -4.61 9.36
C ASP A 16 -17.39 -3.58 9.38
N LEU A 17 -17.69 -2.37 8.92
CA LEU A 17 -16.75 -1.25 8.84
C LEU A 17 -16.86 -0.31 10.04
N GLN A 18 -17.98 -0.34 10.78
CA GLN A 18 -18.33 0.70 11.75
C GLN A 18 -17.52 0.61 13.05
N ARG A 19 -17.06 -0.58 13.40
CA ARG A 19 -16.26 -0.77 14.63
C ARG A 19 -14.79 -0.45 14.45
N PHE A 20 -14.36 -0.20 13.21
CA PHE A 20 -12.94 0.06 12.90
C PHE A 20 -12.48 1.37 13.55
N ASP A 21 -11.37 1.29 14.29
CA ASP A 21 -10.71 2.46 14.87
C ASP A 21 -9.21 2.26 14.89
N CYS A 22 -8.50 2.96 13.99
CA CYS A 22 -7.04 2.90 13.92
C CYS A 22 -6.36 4.00 14.74
N GLY A 23 -7.13 4.90 15.35
CA GLY A 23 -6.58 6.03 16.10
C GLY A 23 -6.41 7.30 15.27
N GLU A 24 -6.55 7.22 13.95
CA GLU A 24 -6.51 8.36 13.04
C GLU A 24 -7.91 8.54 12.44
N GLU A 25 -8.59 9.59 12.87
CA GLU A 25 -9.98 9.82 12.48
C GLU A 25 -10.17 9.92 10.97
N ALA A 26 -9.24 10.56 10.27
CA ALA A 26 -9.31 10.69 8.81
C ALA A 26 -9.31 9.33 8.11
N LEU A 27 -8.53 8.37 8.62
CA LEU A 27 -8.46 7.02 8.06
C LEU A 27 -9.70 6.20 8.41
N ASN A 28 -10.24 6.37 9.62
CA ASN A 28 -11.51 5.74 10.01
C ASN A 28 -12.65 6.24 9.13
N LEU A 29 -12.72 7.54 8.94
CA LEU A 29 -13.76 8.18 8.14
C LEU A 29 -13.68 7.79 6.68
N PHE A 30 -12.47 7.69 6.13
CA PHE A 30 -12.28 7.25 4.75
C PHE A 30 -12.86 5.85 4.53
N LEU A 31 -12.58 4.93 5.45
CA LEU A 31 -13.07 3.55 5.35
C LEU A 31 -14.61 3.51 5.28
N THR A 32 -15.28 4.27 6.14
CA THR A 32 -16.74 4.21 6.25
C THR A 32 -17.48 5.02 5.19
N THR A 33 -16.85 6.09 4.66
CA THR A 33 -17.55 7.02 3.77
C THR A 33 -17.09 6.98 2.31
N HIS A 34 -15.84 6.60 2.02
CA HIS A 34 -15.27 6.76 0.68
C HIS A 34 -14.74 5.46 0.05
N LEU A 35 -14.24 4.54 0.85
CA LEU A 35 -13.48 3.39 0.35
C LEU A 35 -14.26 2.57 -0.66
N VAL A 36 -15.45 2.13 -0.29
CA VAL A 36 -16.26 1.22 -1.12
C VAL A 36 -16.62 1.87 -2.45
N ARG A 37 -17.05 3.13 -2.41
CA ARG A 37 -17.42 3.87 -3.62
C ARG A 37 -16.23 4.04 -4.56
N GLN A 38 -15.08 4.45 -4.04
CA GLN A 38 -13.90 4.64 -4.87
C GLN A 38 -13.38 3.34 -5.45
N HIS A 39 -13.48 2.26 -4.69
CA HIS A 39 -13.14 0.92 -5.18
C HIS A 39 -14.06 0.50 -6.33
N ARG A 40 -15.37 0.68 -6.17
CA ARG A 40 -16.35 0.35 -7.23
C ARG A 40 -16.15 1.17 -8.49
N ASN A 41 -15.77 2.43 -8.34
CA ASN A 41 -15.52 3.35 -9.46
C ASN A 41 -14.15 3.19 -10.10
N LYS A 42 -13.35 2.22 -9.66
CA LYS A 42 -12.00 1.95 -10.19
C LYS A 42 -11.01 3.09 -9.99
N ILE A 43 -11.29 4.01 -9.05
CA ILE A 43 -10.37 5.07 -8.68
C ILE A 43 -9.17 4.49 -7.92
N LEU A 44 -9.45 3.47 -7.10
CA LEU A 44 -8.44 2.71 -6.38
C LEU A 44 -8.90 1.25 -6.25
N ARG A 45 -7.97 0.38 -5.85
CA ARG A 45 -8.31 -0.97 -5.39
C ARG A 45 -8.08 -1.03 -3.90
N ALA A 46 -9.08 -1.53 -3.18
CA ALA A 46 -9.03 -1.65 -1.72
C ALA A 46 -8.81 -3.11 -1.33
N TYR A 47 -7.86 -3.30 -0.42
CA TYR A 47 -7.56 -4.61 0.18
C TYR A 47 -7.83 -4.50 1.67
N ILE A 48 -8.49 -5.49 2.22
CA ILE A 48 -8.92 -5.44 3.62
C ILE A 48 -8.38 -6.64 4.40
N LEU A 49 -8.04 -6.37 5.64
CA LEU A 49 -7.74 -7.39 6.65
C LEU A 49 -9.00 -7.58 7.47
N CYS A 50 -9.59 -8.76 7.41
CA CYS A 50 -10.86 -9.01 8.11
C CYS A 50 -10.85 -10.34 8.85
N ARG A 51 -11.72 -10.43 9.87
CA ARG A 51 -11.99 -11.69 10.55
C ARG A 51 -12.82 -12.58 9.65
N ASN A 52 -12.44 -13.84 9.60
CA ASN A 52 -13.21 -14.84 8.85
C ASN A 52 -14.37 -15.35 9.73
N THR A 53 -15.26 -14.44 10.07
CA THR A 53 -16.48 -14.69 10.83
C THR A 53 -17.67 -14.21 10.03
N PRO A 54 -18.92 -14.59 10.43
CA PRO A 54 -20.11 -14.12 9.70
C PRO A 54 -20.22 -12.60 9.61
N GLU A 55 -19.77 -11.86 10.63
CA GLU A 55 -19.80 -10.40 10.65
C GLU A 55 -18.75 -9.77 9.73
N ARG A 56 -17.68 -10.48 9.41
CA ARG A 56 -16.56 -10.01 8.60
C ARG A 56 -16.07 -8.63 9.04
N GLN A 57 -15.68 -8.53 10.30
CA GLN A 57 -15.16 -7.29 10.88
C GLN A 57 -13.86 -6.89 10.21
N VAL A 58 -13.80 -5.66 9.70
CA VAL A 58 -12.60 -5.11 9.11
C VAL A 58 -11.67 -4.61 10.21
N LEU A 59 -10.43 -5.08 10.20
CA LEU A 59 -9.39 -4.76 11.19
C LEU A 59 -8.17 -4.07 10.57
N GLY A 60 -8.19 -3.87 9.28
CA GLY A 60 -7.14 -3.15 8.57
C GLY A 60 -7.51 -2.99 7.10
N TYR A 61 -6.83 -2.07 6.43
CA TYR A 61 -6.99 -1.90 4.99
C TYR A 61 -5.82 -1.15 4.39
N TYR A 62 -5.65 -1.30 3.09
CA TYR A 62 -4.78 -0.44 2.30
C TYR A 62 -5.37 -0.27 0.91
N THR A 63 -4.90 0.77 0.21
CA THR A 63 -5.38 1.08 -1.14
C THR A 63 -4.23 1.20 -2.12
N LEU A 64 -4.49 0.76 -3.36
CA LEU A 64 -3.54 0.89 -4.46
C LEU A 64 -4.19 1.62 -5.63
N SER A 65 -3.44 2.51 -6.26
CA SER A 65 -3.86 3.20 -7.48
C SER A 65 -2.67 3.41 -8.42
N GLY A 66 -2.96 3.50 -9.71
CA GLY A 66 -1.94 3.81 -10.71
C GLY A 66 -1.45 5.25 -10.55
N SER A 67 -0.14 5.46 -10.72
CA SER A 67 0.46 6.77 -10.51
C SER A 67 1.75 6.90 -11.31
N CYS A 68 2.36 8.07 -11.21
CA CYS A 68 3.72 8.30 -11.69
C CYS A 68 4.38 9.35 -10.78
N PHE A 69 5.71 9.36 -10.79
CA PHE A 69 6.48 10.41 -10.14
C PHE A 69 7.64 10.80 -11.05
N GLU A 70 8.21 11.99 -10.81
CA GLU A 70 9.26 12.49 -11.67
C GLU A 70 10.57 11.73 -11.44
N ARG A 71 11.25 11.37 -12.56
CA ARG A 71 12.56 10.71 -12.54
C ARG A 71 13.57 11.49 -11.68
N ALA A 72 13.49 12.81 -11.71
CA ALA A 72 14.39 13.68 -10.95
C ALA A 72 14.28 13.48 -9.43
N ALA A 73 13.19 12.87 -8.94
CA ALA A 73 13.01 12.58 -7.51
C ALA A 73 13.86 11.39 -7.03
N LEU A 74 14.38 10.56 -7.94
CA LEU A 74 15.27 9.47 -7.58
C LEU A 74 16.60 10.05 -7.05
N PRO A 75 17.10 9.58 -5.89
CA PRO A 75 18.35 10.11 -5.34
C PRO A 75 19.59 9.69 -6.12
N SER A 76 19.54 8.59 -6.85
CA SER A 76 20.67 8.09 -7.63
C SER A 76 20.62 8.57 -9.06
N LYS A 77 21.60 9.37 -9.47
CA LYS A 77 21.71 9.86 -10.84
C LYS A 77 21.97 8.73 -11.85
N SER A 78 22.69 7.69 -11.44
CA SER A 78 22.92 6.53 -12.31
C SER A 78 21.63 5.77 -12.57
N LYS A 79 20.74 5.65 -11.59
CA LYS A 79 19.42 5.05 -11.77
C LYS A 79 18.52 5.92 -12.62
N GLN A 80 18.59 7.26 -12.49
CA GLN A 80 17.86 8.18 -13.35
C GLN A 80 18.21 7.98 -14.83
N LYS A 81 19.49 7.79 -15.13
CA LYS A 81 19.97 7.61 -16.49
C LYS A 81 19.44 6.36 -17.18
N LYS A 82 19.04 5.35 -16.42
CA LYS A 82 18.48 4.11 -16.96
C LYS A 82 17.03 4.23 -17.39
N ILE A 83 16.36 5.34 -17.03
CA ILE A 83 14.96 5.55 -17.31
C ILE A 83 14.83 6.62 -18.40
N PRO A 84 14.26 6.26 -19.58
CA PRO A 84 14.23 7.18 -20.71
C PRO A 84 13.12 8.23 -20.63
N TYR A 85 12.25 8.17 -19.62
CA TYR A 85 11.09 9.06 -19.51
C TYR A 85 11.21 9.98 -18.30
N LYS A 86 10.61 11.17 -18.41
CA LYS A 86 10.55 12.13 -17.31
C LYS A 86 9.73 11.59 -16.13
N ASN A 87 8.63 10.89 -16.41
CA ASN A 87 7.73 10.34 -15.42
C ASN A 87 7.91 8.83 -15.32
N ILE A 88 7.97 8.33 -14.08
CA ILE A 88 8.17 6.93 -13.80
C ILE A 88 6.82 6.29 -13.48
N PRO A 89 6.42 5.23 -14.22
CA PRO A 89 5.18 4.51 -13.92
C PRO A 89 5.30 3.80 -12.58
N SER A 90 4.32 3.99 -11.71
CA SER A 90 4.32 3.43 -10.37
C SER A 90 2.90 3.09 -9.92
N VAL A 91 2.82 2.39 -8.79
CA VAL A 91 1.58 2.17 -8.07
C VAL A 91 1.72 2.88 -6.73
N THR A 92 0.71 3.65 -6.35
CA THR A 92 0.71 4.35 -5.08
C THR A 92 -0.03 3.52 -4.03
N LEU A 93 0.66 3.28 -2.90
CA LEU A 93 0.03 2.82 -1.66
C LEU A 93 -0.56 4.07 -1.01
N GLY A 94 -1.86 4.28 -1.20
CA GLY A 94 -2.50 5.54 -0.84
C GLY A 94 -2.81 5.69 0.63
N ARG A 95 -3.28 4.59 1.24
CA ARG A 95 -3.63 4.55 2.66
C ARG A 95 -3.31 3.18 3.21
N LEU A 96 -2.92 3.14 4.48
CA LEU A 96 -2.70 1.90 5.21
C LEU A 96 -3.07 2.14 6.67
N ALA A 97 -3.96 1.34 7.20
CA ALA A 97 -4.45 1.52 8.56
C ALA A 97 -4.73 0.17 9.22
N ILE A 98 -4.43 0.07 10.51
CA ILE A 98 -4.65 -1.12 11.34
C ILE A 98 -5.46 -0.71 12.55
N ASP A 99 -6.50 -1.48 12.87
CA ASP A 99 -7.29 -1.29 14.07
C ASP A 99 -6.41 -1.34 15.33
N ARG A 100 -6.76 -0.55 16.35
CA ARG A 100 -5.99 -0.47 17.59
C ARG A 100 -5.75 -1.83 18.23
N SER A 101 -6.71 -2.75 18.11
CA SER A 101 -6.61 -4.09 18.71
C SER A 101 -5.48 -4.92 18.12
N LEU A 102 -5.00 -4.58 16.92
CA LEU A 102 -3.95 -5.33 16.23
C LEU A 102 -2.64 -4.55 16.07
N GLN A 103 -2.59 -3.30 16.50
CA GLN A 103 -1.38 -2.49 16.39
C GLN A 103 -0.25 -3.06 17.25
N GLY A 104 0.99 -2.88 16.77
CA GLY A 104 2.17 -3.37 17.48
C GLY A 104 2.46 -4.86 17.31
N GLN A 105 1.73 -5.56 16.42
CA GLN A 105 1.86 -7.00 16.21
C GLN A 105 2.42 -7.36 14.83
N GLY A 106 2.89 -6.37 14.07
CA GLY A 106 3.50 -6.61 12.74
C GLY A 106 2.52 -6.62 11.56
N TRP A 107 1.24 -6.34 11.79
CA TRP A 107 0.25 -6.38 10.70
C TRP A 107 0.46 -5.30 9.66
N GLY A 108 1.01 -4.13 10.03
CA GLY A 108 1.36 -3.09 9.08
C GLY A 108 2.38 -3.59 8.05
N ALA A 109 3.43 -4.24 8.53
CA ALA A 109 4.44 -4.83 7.65
C ALA A 109 3.85 -5.95 6.78
N THR A 110 2.93 -6.75 7.33
CA THR A 110 2.25 -7.81 6.58
C THR A 110 1.40 -7.23 5.45
N LEU A 111 0.68 -6.13 5.70
CA LEU A 111 -0.10 -5.47 4.66
C LEU A 111 0.80 -4.87 3.57
N VAL A 112 1.93 -4.27 3.94
CA VAL A 112 2.88 -3.75 2.94
C VAL A 112 3.45 -4.89 2.10
N ALA A 113 3.80 -6.02 2.70
CA ALA A 113 4.28 -7.19 1.97
C ALA A 113 3.22 -7.72 0.99
N HIS A 114 1.96 -7.72 1.40
CA HIS A 114 0.85 -8.10 0.53
C HIS A 114 0.73 -7.13 -0.65
N ALA A 115 0.83 -5.82 -0.38
CA ALA A 115 0.81 -4.79 -1.44
C ALA A 115 1.95 -4.99 -2.43
N MET A 116 3.15 -5.29 -1.95
CA MET A 116 4.30 -5.58 -2.80
C MET A 116 4.05 -6.76 -3.71
N LYS A 117 3.45 -7.82 -3.18
CA LYS A 117 3.11 -9.00 -3.97
C LYS A 117 2.09 -8.68 -5.07
N VAL A 118 1.08 -7.88 -4.75
CA VAL A 118 0.09 -7.42 -5.73
C VAL A 118 0.76 -6.60 -6.84
N VAL A 119 1.65 -5.67 -6.46
CA VAL A 119 2.38 -4.84 -7.42
C VAL A 119 3.27 -5.68 -8.32
N TRP A 120 3.99 -6.64 -7.76
CA TRP A 120 4.83 -7.55 -8.55
C TRP A 120 3.99 -8.32 -9.57
N SER A 121 2.86 -8.89 -9.13
CA SER A 121 1.95 -9.63 -10.01
C SER A 121 1.41 -8.73 -11.13
N ALA A 122 0.98 -7.52 -10.80
CA ALA A 122 0.48 -6.56 -11.79
C ALA A 122 1.56 -6.12 -12.79
N SER A 123 2.82 -6.07 -12.35
CA SER A 123 3.94 -5.68 -13.20
C SER A 123 4.22 -6.67 -14.33
N LEU A 124 3.70 -7.88 -14.24
CA LEU A 124 3.80 -8.86 -15.32
C LEU A 124 2.91 -8.52 -16.51
N ALA A 125 1.89 -7.70 -16.29
CA ALA A 125 0.92 -7.31 -17.33
C ALA A 125 1.04 -5.85 -17.75
N VAL A 126 1.50 -4.98 -16.84
CA VAL A 126 1.58 -3.53 -17.06
C VAL A 126 2.92 -3.05 -16.52
N GLY A 127 3.56 -2.12 -17.25
CA GLY A 127 4.83 -1.53 -16.80
C GLY A 127 4.66 -0.78 -15.49
N ILE A 128 5.26 -1.29 -14.43
CA ILE A 128 5.26 -0.69 -13.09
C ILE A 128 6.69 -0.74 -12.58
N HIS A 129 7.30 0.43 -12.41
CA HIS A 129 8.69 0.50 -11.96
C HIS A 129 8.82 0.29 -10.45
N GLY A 130 7.78 0.60 -9.70
CA GLY A 130 7.79 0.35 -8.27
C GLY A 130 6.55 0.82 -7.53
N LEU A 131 6.58 0.63 -6.23
CA LEU A 131 5.56 1.03 -5.28
C LEU A 131 5.96 2.36 -4.65
N PHE A 132 5.10 3.36 -4.82
CA PHE A 132 5.28 4.71 -4.30
C PHE A 132 4.41 4.88 -3.06
N VAL A 133 4.93 5.55 -2.04
CA VAL A 133 4.16 5.89 -0.85
C VAL A 133 4.47 7.34 -0.45
N GLU A 134 3.44 8.03 0.00
CA GLU A 134 3.57 9.34 0.61
C GLU A 134 3.21 9.19 2.08
N ALA A 135 4.21 9.24 2.95
CA ALA A 135 4.02 8.99 4.38
C ALA A 135 3.23 10.14 5.02
N LEU A 136 2.25 9.77 5.85
CA LEU A 136 1.38 10.73 6.54
C LEU A 136 2.16 11.62 7.52
N ASN A 137 3.18 11.05 8.16
CA ASN A 137 3.97 11.74 9.18
C ASN A 137 5.35 11.09 9.28
N GLU A 138 6.18 11.60 10.17
CA GLU A 138 7.54 11.10 10.36
C GLU A 138 7.57 9.64 10.84
N LYS A 139 6.62 9.24 11.68
CA LYS A 139 6.51 7.87 12.15
C LYS A 139 6.24 6.90 11.00
N ALA A 140 5.33 7.26 10.09
CA ALA A 140 5.04 6.47 8.89
C ALA A 140 6.24 6.44 7.95
N HIS A 141 6.95 7.56 7.80
CA HIS A 141 8.17 7.64 6.99
C HIS A 141 9.23 6.68 7.52
N THR A 142 9.50 6.71 8.82
CA THR A 142 10.47 5.82 9.46
C THR A 142 10.07 4.36 9.30
N PHE A 143 8.78 4.06 9.45
CA PHE A 143 8.26 2.71 9.27
C PHE A 143 8.53 2.19 7.85
N CYS A 144 8.19 2.98 6.82
CA CYS A 144 8.45 2.59 5.43
C CYS A 144 9.94 2.43 5.16
N GLN A 145 10.76 3.33 5.68
CA GLN A 145 12.20 3.26 5.52
C GLN A 145 12.78 1.99 6.16
N SER A 146 12.25 1.58 7.31
CA SER A 146 12.67 0.34 7.99
C SER A 146 12.33 -0.91 7.16
N LEU A 147 11.35 -0.83 6.27
CA LEU A 147 10.98 -1.91 5.36
C LEU A 147 11.79 -1.92 4.07
N GLY A 148 12.69 -0.95 3.90
CA GLY A 148 13.56 -0.87 2.73
C GLY A 148 13.13 0.12 1.65
N PHE A 149 12.08 0.90 1.90
CA PHE A 149 11.69 1.98 0.97
C PHE A 149 12.79 3.03 0.91
N ILE A 150 13.00 3.56 -0.27
CA ILE A 150 14.02 4.59 -0.55
C ILE A 150 13.36 5.96 -0.48
N PRO A 151 13.83 6.86 0.41
CA PRO A 151 13.32 8.23 0.40
C PRO A 151 13.63 8.92 -0.92
N LEU A 152 12.62 9.58 -1.49
CA LEU A 152 12.78 10.37 -2.70
C LEU A 152 13.26 11.78 -2.35
N VAL A 153 13.91 12.45 -3.29
CA VAL A 153 14.39 13.82 -3.12
C VAL A 153 13.47 14.78 -3.86
N GLY A 154 13.46 16.05 -3.45
CA GLY A 154 12.63 17.08 -4.06
C GLY A 154 11.70 17.76 -3.06
N GLU A 155 10.58 18.29 -3.56
CA GLU A 155 9.66 19.09 -2.76
C GLU A 155 8.88 18.25 -1.74
N ASN A 156 8.68 16.97 -2.01
CA ASN A 156 7.92 16.10 -1.13
C ASN A 156 8.84 15.26 -0.24
N GLU A 157 9.10 15.76 0.96
CA GLU A 157 9.98 15.13 1.94
C GLU A 157 9.44 13.79 2.48
N ASN A 158 8.14 13.53 2.29
CA ASN A 158 7.49 12.33 2.81
C ASN A 158 7.32 11.22 1.78
N ALA A 159 7.81 11.43 0.57
CA ALA A 159 7.68 10.45 -0.51
C ALA A 159 8.79 9.40 -0.45
N LEU A 160 8.41 8.14 -0.59
CA LEU A 160 9.32 7.00 -0.63
C LEU A 160 8.93 6.05 -1.74
N PHE A 161 9.86 5.18 -2.13
CA PHE A 161 9.70 4.32 -3.29
C PHE A 161 10.37 2.97 -3.05
N PHE A 162 9.71 1.90 -3.50
CA PHE A 162 10.29 0.55 -3.46
C PHE A 162 10.28 -0.02 -4.88
N PRO A 163 11.45 -0.27 -5.50
CA PRO A 163 11.51 -0.74 -6.89
C PRO A 163 10.88 -2.12 -7.07
N THR A 164 10.16 -2.31 -8.18
CA THR A 164 9.58 -3.61 -8.52
C THR A 164 10.65 -4.70 -8.64
N LYS A 165 11.82 -4.38 -9.18
CA LYS A 165 12.93 -5.34 -9.27
C LYS A 165 13.37 -5.83 -7.89
N SER A 166 13.32 -4.96 -6.88
CA SER A 166 13.64 -5.36 -5.51
C SER A 166 12.54 -6.22 -4.90
N ILE A 167 11.28 -5.95 -5.25
CA ILE A 167 10.15 -6.80 -4.85
C ILE A 167 10.32 -8.21 -5.43
N GLU A 168 10.70 -8.29 -6.70
CA GLU A 168 10.92 -9.57 -7.38
C GLU A 168 11.88 -10.47 -6.61
N LEU A 169 12.96 -9.90 -6.07
CA LEU A 169 13.94 -10.65 -5.30
C LEU A 169 13.37 -11.23 -4.00
N LEU A 170 12.32 -10.61 -3.45
CA LEU A 170 11.68 -11.09 -2.22
C LEU A 170 10.76 -12.28 -2.46
N PHE A 171 10.19 -12.41 -3.67
CA PHE A 171 9.16 -13.39 -3.98
C PHE A 171 9.61 -14.45 -4.99
N THR A 172 10.83 -14.32 -5.53
CA THR A 172 11.39 -15.34 -6.42
C THR A 172 12.00 -16.44 -5.56
N PRO A 173 11.66 -17.71 -5.78
CA PRO A 173 12.29 -18.77 -5.01
C PRO A 173 13.79 -18.81 -5.31
N ASP A 174 14.60 -18.98 -4.28
CA ASP A 174 16.03 -19.21 -4.41
C ASP A 174 16.23 -20.56 -5.11
N ASP A 175 16.87 -20.56 -6.22
CA ASP A 175 17.27 -21.76 -6.91
C ASP A 175 18.40 -22.48 -6.19
#